data_b6b837c22266a007f8ffea9e467a46e1
#
_entry.id   b6b837c22266a007f8ffea9e467a46e1
#
_cell.length_a   1.000
_cell.length_b   1.000
_cell.length_c   1.000
_cell.angle_alpha   90.00
_cell.angle_beta   90.00
_cell.angle_gamma   90.00
#
_symmetry.space_group_name_H-M   'P 1'
#
loop_
_entity.id
_entity.type
_entity.pdbx_description
1 polymer ?
#
loop_
_entity_poly.entity_id
_entity_poly.type
_entity_poly.pdbx_seq_one_letter_code
_entity_poly.pdbx_strand_id
1 'polypeptide(L)'
;ENGRNLRLIAELALAGILFYAGQMVSHLTDKGLYDPAKTKQFSICLGGRASLLYKVLFSDNDDRQGLCRLFAAASNNAVDIDKVNFVFTDKPKHEVAHGLLVDQKGIANLDTSKRCYDVLLGEDIDVGGEVAKYNQSASDLDLDKEWRAISLTNMKQFAEMLNANTGIVFEVSRQVENMIVSKINTNLVTAQEELQNAKKNGLDY
;
A
#
# COMPACT_ATOMS: atom_id res chain seq x y z
N GLU A 1 -18.95 16.11 16.77
CA GLU A 1 -19.15 15.62 15.38
C GLU A 1 -17.85 15.71 14.58
N ASN A 2 -17.18 16.87 14.53
CA ASN A 2 -15.93 17.05 13.76
C ASN A 2 -14.77 16.13 14.19
N GLY A 3 -14.62 15.85 15.50
CA GLY A 3 -13.56 14.98 15.99
C GLY A 3 -13.75 13.53 15.59
N ARG A 4 -14.98 13.05 15.50
CA ARG A 4 -15.32 11.68 15.06
C ARG A 4 -15.01 11.49 13.58
N ASN A 5 -15.34 12.49 12.76
CA ASN A 5 -15.04 12.42 11.32
C ASN A 5 -13.54 12.45 11.03
N LEU A 6 -12.76 13.25 11.78
CA LEU A 6 -11.31 13.29 11.65
C LEU A 6 -10.67 11.94 12.03
N ARG A 7 -11.15 11.33 13.11
CA ARG A 7 -10.71 9.98 13.51
C ARG A 7 -10.95 8.98 12.39
N LEU A 8 -12.19 8.92 11.88
CA LEU A 8 -12.56 7.99 10.80
C LEU A 8 -11.70 8.18 9.54
N ILE A 9 -11.43 9.43 9.14
CA ILE A 9 -10.57 9.72 7.98
C ILE A 9 -9.15 9.19 8.24
N ALA A 10 -8.59 9.41 9.42
CA ALA A 10 -7.26 8.93 9.76
C ALA A 10 -7.18 7.39 9.82
N GLU A 11 -8.23 6.75 10.34
CA GLU A 11 -8.36 5.29 10.37
C GLU A 11 -8.43 4.71 8.96
N LEU A 12 -9.27 5.26 8.08
CA LEU A 12 -9.38 4.83 6.69
C LEU A 12 -8.07 5.03 5.92
N ALA A 13 -7.37 6.15 6.14
CA ALA A 13 -6.10 6.41 5.49
C ALA A 13 -5.03 5.37 5.90
N LEU A 14 -4.90 5.08 7.19
CA LEU A 14 -3.96 4.05 7.66
C LEU A 14 -4.37 2.66 7.19
N ALA A 15 -5.65 2.33 7.26
CA ALA A 15 -6.17 1.05 6.78
C ALA A 15 -5.87 0.84 5.28
N GLY A 16 -6.03 1.88 4.45
CA GLY A 16 -5.68 1.84 3.03
C GLY A 16 -4.19 1.59 2.79
N ILE A 17 -3.31 2.26 3.55
CA ILE A 17 -1.86 2.03 3.48
C ILE A 17 -1.52 0.59 3.89
N LEU A 18 -2.12 0.07 4.96
CA LEU A 18 -1.87 -1.30 5.44
C LEU A 18 -2.40 -2.35 4.47
N PHE A 19 -3.55 -2.11 3.87
CA PHE A 19 -4.10 -2.96 2.83
C PHE A 19 -3.16 -3.06 1.63
N TYR A 20 -2.70 -1.93 1.10
CA TYR A 20 -1.74 -1.91 -0.01
C TYR A 20 -0.41 -2.58 0.36
N ALA A 21 0.12 -2.30 1.56
CA ALA A 21 1.34 -2.95 2.04
C ALA A 21 1.17 -4.48 2.17
N GLY A 22 0.00 -4.94 2.62
CA GLY A 22 -0.33 -6.37 2.64
C GLY A 22 -0.33 -6.99 1.24
N GLN A 23 -0.91 -6.32 0.26
CA GLN A 23 -0.89 -6.78 -1.13
C GLN A 23 0.54 -6.84 -1.70
N MET A 24 1.39 -5.88 -1.37
CA MET A 24 2.81 -5.93 -1.74
C MET A 24 3.49 -7.15 -1.14
N VAL A 25 3.22 -7.50 0.12
CA VAL A 25 3.78 -8.71 0.74
C VAL A 25 3.28 -9.97 0.04
N SER A 26 1.98 -10.05 -0.31
CA SER A 26 1.44 -11.16 -1.10
C SER A 26 2.17 -11.30 -2.43
N HIS A 27 2.32 -10.21 -3.18
CA HIS A 27 3.01 -10.18 -4.46
C HIS A 27 4.49 -10.63 -4.35
N LEU A 28 5.22 -10.13 -3.33
CA LEU A 28 6.60 -10.55 -3.09
C LEU A 28 6.70 -12.03 -2.72
N THR A 29 5.69 -12.57 -2.04
CA THR A 29 5.59 -14.00 -1.73
C THR A 29 5.40 -14.83 -2.99
N ASP A 30 4.49 -14.41 -3.87
CA ASP A 30 4.20 -15.08 -5.14
C ASP A 30 5.41 -15.08 -6.07
N LYS A 31 6.22 -14.01 -6.04
CA LYS A 31 7.49 -13.93 -6.77
C LYS A 31 8.65 -14.70 -6.09
N GLY A 32 8.44 -15.30 -4.93
CA GLY A 32 9.49 -16.00 -4.16
C GLY A 32 10.55 -15.07 -3.54
N LEU A 33 10.28 -13.76 -3.48
CA LEU A 33 11.16 -12.74 -2.89
C LEU A 33 10.98 -12.62 -1.37
N TYR A 34 9.83 -13.05 -0.84
CA TYR A 34 9.52 -13.12 0.57
C TYR A 34 9.14 -14.56 0.95
N ASP A 35 9.74 -15.08 2.03
CA ASP A 35 9.47 -16.42 2.55
C ASP A 35 8.78 -16.31 3.93
N PRO A 36 7.45 -16.51 4.00
CA PRO A 36 6.70 -16.45 5.25
C PRO A 36 7.20 -17.44 6.32
N ALA A 37 7.71 -18.60 5.91
CA ALA A 37 8.16 -19.64 6.84
C ALA A 37 9.42 -19.23 7.62
N LYS A 38 10.23 -18.35 7.06
CA LYS A 38 11.45 -17.81 7.69
C LYS A 38 11.20 -16.61 8.58
N THR A 39 10.02 -15.99 8.50
CA THR A 39 9.70 -14.77 9.22
C THR A 39 9.22 -15.08 10.63
N LYS A 40 9.99 -14.64 11.63
CA LYS A 40 9.64 -14.80 13.06
C LYS A 40 8.69 -13.70 13.55
N GLN A 41 8.85 -12.49 13.05
CA GLN A 41 8.10 -11.32 13.45
C GLN A 41 8.02 -10.34 12.28
N PHE A 42 6.88 -9.69 12.12
CA PHE A 42 6.67 -8.63 11.16
C PHE A 42 6.35 -7.33 11.89
N SER A 43 7.21 -6.32 11.72
CA SER A 43 7.04 -5.04 12.40
C SER A 43 6.60 -3.95 11.43
N ILE A 44 5.45 -3.35 11.71
CA ILE A 44 4.96 -2.18 11.01
C ILE A 44 5.42 -0.93 11.76
N CYS A 45 6.44 -0.26 11.22
CA CYS A 45 7.04 0.91 11.85
C CYS A 45 6.34 2.18 11.36
N LEU A 46 5.68 2.89 12.28
CA LEU A 46 5.06 4.18 12.02
C LEU A 46 5.96 5.30 12.54
N GLY A 47 6.59 5.99 11.60
CA GLY A 47 7.49 7.11 11.86
C GLY A 47 6.86 8.48 11.59
N GLY A 48 7.63 9.55 11.88
CA GLY A 48 7.20 10.92 11.65
C GLY A 48 6.12 11.41 12.63
N ARG A 49 5.71 12.67 12.48
CA ARG A 49 4.72 13.30 13.38
C ARG A 49 3.34 12.64 13.37
N ALA A 50 2.94 12.05 12.24
CA ALA A 50 1.67 11.34 12.14
C ALA A 50 1.62 10.12 13.06
N SER A 51 2.75 9.52 13.41
CA SER A 51 2.81 8.39 14.34
C SER A 51 2.23 8.73 15.72
N LEU A 52 2.39 9.98 16.18
CA LEU A 52 1.82 10.44 17.46
C LEU A 52 0.29 10.46 17.41
N LEU A 53 -0.29 10.89 16.28
CA LEU A 53 -1.74 10.85 16.08
C LEU A 53 -2.23 9.41 16.11
N TYR A 54 -1.59 8.51 15.38
CA TYR A 54 -1.96 7.11 15.36
C TYR A 54 -1.76 6.42 16.71
N LYS A 55 -0.73 6.77 17.46
CA LYS A 55 -0.53 6.27 18.82
C LYS A 55 -1.69 6.60 19.76
N VAL A 56 -2.29 7.79 19.58
CA VAL A 56 -3.46 8.23 20.36
C VAL A 56 -4.75 7.59 19.84
N LEU A 57 -4.96 7.57 18.53
CA LEU A 57 -6.17 7.04 17.91
C LEU A 57 -6.33 5.53 18.13
N PHE A 58 -5.23 4.79 18.08
CA PHE A 58 -5.16 3.34 18.29
C PHE A 58 -4.56 2.97 19.65
N SER A 59 -4.92 3.73 20.68
CA SER A 59 -4.57 3.39 22.06
C SER A 59 -5.28 2.11 22.54
N ASP A 60 -6.44 1.82 21.97
CA ASP A 60 -7.18 0.59 22.19
C ASP A 60 -6.51 -0.61 21.49
N ASN A 61 -6.44 -1.74 22.19
CA ASN A 61 -5.84 -2.94 21.65
C ASN A 61 -6.69 -3.58 20.55
N ASP A 62 -8.02 -3.49 20.65
CA ASP A 62 -8.94 -4.08 19.68
C ASP A 62 -8.85 -3.39 18.31
N ASP A 63 -8.72 -2.05 18.28
CA ASP A 63 -8.51 -1.29 17.05
C ASP A 63 -7.20 -1.69 16.36
N ARG A 64 -6.12 -1.86 17.13
CA ARG A 64 -4.82 -2.32 16.60
C ARG A 64 -4.91 -3.72 16.03
N GLN A 65 -5.59 -4.63 16.72
CA GLN A 65 -5.78 -6.00 16.24
C GLN A 65 -6.61 -6.03 14.96
N GLY A 66 -7.63 -5.17 14.83
CA GLY A 66 -8.39 -5.01 13.60
C GLY A 66 -7.51 -4.66 12.40
N LEU A 67 -6.59 -3.71 12.58
CA LEU A 67 -5.63 -3.32 11.54
C LEU A 67 -4.59 -4.42 11.24
N CYS A 68 -4.14 -5.17 12.26
CA CYS A 68 -3.27 -6.33 12.04
C CYS A 68 -3.99 -7.41 11.23
N ARG A 69 -5.26 -7.69 11.54
CA ARG A 69 -6.09 -8.64 10.77
C ARG A 69 -6.26 -8.20 9.32
N LEU A 70 -6.56 -6.91 9.10
CA LEU A 70 -6.67 -6.35 7.75
C LEU A 70 -5.37 -6.53 6.95
N PHE A 71 -4.22 -6.20 7.55
CA PHE A 71 -2.93 -6.37 6.91
C PHE A 71 -2.63 -7.84 6.59
N ALA A 72 -2.87 -8.75 7.54
CA ALA A 72 -2.67 -10.19 7.33
C ALA A 72 -3.59 -10.71 6.21
N ALA A 73 -4.88 -10.35 6.22
CA ALA A 73 -5.82 -10.72 5.17
C ALA A 73 -5.40 -10.18 3.79
N ALA A 74 -4.97 -8.91 3.71
CA ALA A 74 -4.50 -8.30 2.48
C ALA A 74 -3.19 -8.94 1.96
N SER A 75 -2.37 -9.51 2.84
CA SER A 75 -1.19 -10.29 2.46
C SER A 75 -1.53 -11.72 2.00
N ASN A 76 -2.79 -12.04 1.80
CA ASN A 76 -3.28 -13.40 1.51
C ASN A 76 -2.83 -14.41 2.57
N ASN A 77 -2.81 -13.98 3.84
CA ASN A 77 -2.32 -14.70 5.00
C ASN A 77 -0.85 -15.19 4.89
N ALA A 78 -0.06 -14.55 4.02
CA ALA A 78 1.40 -14.75 4.01
C ALA A 78 2.06 -14.28 5.31
N VAL A 79 1.41 -13.38 6.04
CA VAL A 79 1.86 -12.91 7.37
C VAL A 79 0.89 -13.44 8.42
N ASP A 80 1.41 -14.15 9.41
CA ASP A 80 0.67 -14.61 10.57
C ASP A 80 0.33 -13.42 11.47
N ILE A 81 -0.95 -13.26 11.82
CA ILE A 81 -1.42 -12.15 12.63
C ILE A 81 -0.71 -12.04 13.97
N ASP A 82 -0.41 -13.17 14.60
CA ASP A 82 0.26 -13.22 15.92
C ASP A 82 1.73 -12.74 15.84
N LYS A 83 2.26 -12.65 14.64
CA LYS A 83 3.62 -12.15 14.36
C LYS A 83 3.66 -10.68 13.95
N VAL A 84 2.49 -10.03 13.75
CA VAL A 84 2.42 -8.62 13.37
C VAL A 84 2.41 -7.73 14.61
N ASN A 85 3.28 -6.74 14.65
CA ASN A 85 3.27 -5.71 15.68
C ASN A 85 3.45 -4.31 15.10
N PHE A 86 2.87 -3.33 15.80
CA PHE A 86 3.10 -1.92 15.51
C PHE A 86 4.21 -1.35 16.37
N VAL A 87 5.14 -0.67 15.74
CA VAL A 87 6.22 0.07 16.40
C VAL A 87 6.02 1.56 16.12
N PHE A 88 5.83 2.34 17.17
CA PHE A 88 5.71 3.78 17.09
C PHE A 88 7.02 4.43 17.51
N THR A 89 7.42 5.45 16.77
CA THR A 89 8.63 6.18 17.14
C THR A 89 8.43 7.03 18.39
N ASP A 90 9.48 7.11 19.22
CA ASP A 90 9.52 7.99 20.39
C ASP A 90 10.04 9.40 20.05
N LYS A 91 10.73 9.57 18.92
CA LYS A 91 11.37 10.82 18.49
C LYS A 91 11.07 11.18 17.05
N PRO A 92 9.80 11.45 16.70
CA PRO A 92 9.32 11.54 15.31
C PRO A 92 9.97 12.60 14.43
N LYS A 93 10.69 13.58 15.01
CA LYS A 93 11.40 14.62 14.27
C LYS A 93 12.87 14.28 13.96
N HIS A 94 13.43 13.30 14.65
CA HIS A 94 14.88 13.03 14.62
C HIS A 94 15.22 11.70 13.94
N GLU A 95 14.24 10.93 13.49
CA GLU A 95 14.43 9.57 12.98
C GLU A 95 15.38 9.50 11.79
N VAL A 96 15.14 10.34 10.78
CA VAL A 96 15.97 10.35 9.57
C VAL A 96 17.41 10.76 9.92
N ALA A 97 17.56 11.84 10.71
CA ALA A 97 18.88 12.31 11.11
C ALA A 97 19.58 11.28 12.01
N HIS A 98 18.87 10.64 12.92
CA HIS A 98 19.41 9.60 13.79
C HIS A 98 19.81 8.35 12.99
N GLY A 99 18.96 7.91 12.06
CA GLY A 99 19.25 6.78 11.17
C GLY A 99 20.50 7.03 10.34
N LEU A 100 20.63 8.22 9.73
CA LEU A 100 21.81 8.60 8.96
C LEU A 100 23.09 8.63 9.80
N LEU A 101 23.02 8.98 11.09
CA LEU A 101 24.18 9.01 11.99
C LEU A 101 24.58 7.62 12.50
N VAL A 102 23.61 6.75 12.74
CA VAL A 102 23.84 5.43 13.35
C VAL A 102 24.28 4.39 12.33
N ASP A 103 23.77 4.44 11.11
CA ASP A 103 24.03 3.42 10.11
C ASP A 103 24.65 3.94 8.80
N GLN A 104 25.65 4.83 8.93
CA GLN A 104 26.39 5.34 7.76
C GLN A 104 27.03 4.24 6.92
N LYS A 105 27.52 3.16 7.55
CA LYS A 105 28.13 2.04 6.85
C LYS A 105 27.09 1.18 6.12
N GLY A 106 25.94 0.95 6.73
CA GLY A 106 24.83 0.24 6.11
C GLY A 106 24.31 0.98 4.87
N ILE A 107 24.14 2.30 4.99
CA ILE A 107 23.69 3.16 3.88
C ILE A 107 24.72 3.19 2.74
N ALA A 108 26.01 3.31 3.05
CA ALA A 108 27.08 3.32 2.03
C ALA A 108 27.21 1.98 1.29
N ASN A 109 26.82 0.88 1.94
CA ASN A 109 26.86 -0.46 1.37
C ASN A 109 25.52 -0.90 0.73
N LEU A 110 24.51 -0.03 0.70
CA LEU A 110 23.27 -0.31 -0.03
C LEU A 110 23.59 -0.49 -1.51
N ASP A 111 23.50 -1.72 -1.98
CA ASP A 111 23.60 -2.04 -3.39
C ASP A 111 22.37 -1.51 -4.12
N THR A 112 22.50 -0.30 -4.66
CA THR A 112 21.41 0.38 -5.36
C THR A 112 21.07 -0.28 -6.69
N SER A 113 21.96 -1.15 -7.23
CA SER A 113 21.70 -1.90 -8.45
C SER A 113 20.69 -3.04 -8.25
N LYS A 114 20.46 -3.45 -6.98
CA LYS A 114 19.47 -4.47 -6.60
C LYS A 114 18.16 -3.89 -6.10
N ARG A 115 17.89 -2.61 -6.35
CA ARG A 115 16.60 -2.03 -6.01
C ARG A 115 15.53 -2.64 -6.91
N CYS A 116 14.79 -3.59 -6.37
CA CYS A 116 13.55 -4.06 -6.98
C CYS A 116 12.44 -3.11 -6.52
N TYR A 117 12.08 -2.15 -7.33
CA TYR A 117 10.88 -1.35 -7.12
C TYR A 117 9.76 -2.02 -7.90
N ASP A 118 8.91 -2.71 -7.16
CA ASP A 118 7.67 -3.22 -7.73
C ASP A 118 6.55 -2.28 -7.33
N VAL A 119 5.86 -1.71 -8.30
CA VAL A 119 4.70 -0.86 -8.08
C VAL A 119 3.50 -1.63 -8.60
N LEU A 120 2.60 -2.00 -7.71
CA LEU A 120 1.36 -2.67 -8.08
C LEU A 120 0.38 -1.68 -8.69
N LEU A 121 -0.47 -2.18 -9.59
CA LEU A 121 -1.62 -1.43 -10.08
C LEU A 121 -2.55 -1.06 -8.92
N GLY A 122 -3.14 0.12 -8.98
CA GLY A 122 -4.14 0.54 -8.00
C GLY A 122 -5.48 -0.15 -8.19
N GLU A 123 -5.82 -0.51 -9.44
CA GLU A 123 -7.07 -1.15 -9.81
C GLU A 123 -6.88 -2.09 -11.01
N ASP A 124 -7.87 -2.94 -11.28
CA ASP A 124 -7.91 -3.69 -12.54
C ASP A 124 -8.06 -2.71 -13.71
N ILE A 125 -7.21 -2.84 -14.72
CA ILE A 125 -7.24 -1.98 -15.91
C ILE A 125 -7.33 -2.82 -17.18
N ASP A 126 -7.98 -2.27 -18.20
CA ASP A 126 -7.92 -2.77 -19.56
C ASP A 126 -6.66 -2.21 -20.24
N VAL A 127 -5.86 -3.07 -20.83
CA VAL A 127 -4.66 -2.73 -21.59
C VAL A 127 -4.84 -3.22 -23.01
N GLY A 128 -5.46 -2.40 -23.86
CA GLY A 128 -5.72 -2.73 -25.26
C GLY A 128 -6.60 -3.97 -25.46
N GLY A 129 -7.61 -4.17 -24.60
CA GLY A 129 -8.56 -5.29 -24.66
C GLY A 129 -8.20 -6.48 -23.75
N GLU A 130 -7.08 -6.43 -23.04
CA GLU A 130 -6.66 -7.44 -22.05
C GLU A 130 -6.75 -6.89 -20.64
N VAL A 131 -7.27 -7.66 -19.70
CA VAL A 131 -7.41 -7.21 -18.30
C VAL A 131 -6.12 -7.47 -17.55
N ALA A 132 -5.46 -6.40 -17.12
CA ALA A 132 -4.38 -6.44 -16.16
C ALA A 132 -4.94 -6.30 -14.73
N LYS A 133 -4.55 -7.22 -13.85
CA LYS A 133 -5.06 -7.27 -12.47
C LYS A 133 -4.30 -6.32 -11.56
N TYR A 134 -4.99 -5.73 -10.58
CA TYR A 134 -4.42 -4.79 -9.62
C TYR A 134 -3.20 -5.33 -8.83
N ASN A 135 -3.04 -6.64 -8.76
CA ASN A 135 -1.88 -7.29 -8.14
C ASN A 135 -0.72 -7.58 -9.11
N GLN A 136 -0.78 -7.08 -10.35
CA GLN A 136 0.32 -7.12 -11.28
C GLN A 136 1.25 -5.92 -11.10
N SER A 137 2.53 -6.11 -11.47
CA SER A 137 3.46 -4.98 -11.51
C SER A 137 3.15 -4.06 -12.70
N ALA A 138 3.18 -2.76 -12.45
CA ALA A 138 3.00 -1.77 -13.50
C ALA A 138 4.11 -1.83 -14.58
N SER A 139 5.30 -2.31 -14.21
CA SER A 139 6.44 -2.50 -15.14
C SER A 139 6.16 -3.57 -16.20
N ASP A 140 5.25 -4.50 -15.94
CA ASP A 140 4.93 -5.60 -16.84
C ASP A 140 3.91 -5.21 -17.92
N LEU A 141 3.41 -3.98 -17.88
CA LEU A 141 2.37 -3.52 -18.81
C LEU A 141 2.95 -3.01 -20.13
N ASP A 142 2.20 -3.27 -21.20
CA ASP A 142 2.50 -2.74 -22.52
C ASP A 142 2.18 -1.24 -22.60
N LEU A 143 3.22 -0.42 -22.72
CA LEU A 143 3.11 1.04 -22.79
C LEU A 143 2.53 1.56 -24.11
N ASP A 144 2.51 0.74 -25.16
CA ASP A 144 2.04 1.13 -26.48
C ASP A 144 0.52 0.88 -26.65
N LYS A 145 -0.10 0.17 -25.69
CA LYS A 145 -1.55 -0.05 -25.65
C LYS A 145 -2.25 0.99 -24.79
N GLU A 146 -3.50 1.31 -25.10
CA GLU A 146 -4.33 2.20 -24.27
C GLU A 146 -4.63 1.55 -22.92
N TRP A 147 -4.43 2.31 -21.84
CA TRP A 147 -4.75 1.92 -20.48
C TRP A 147 -6.06 2.54 -20.01
N ARG A 148 -6.92 1.74 -19.41
CA ARG A 148 -8.26 2.15 -19.02
C ARG A 148 -8.71 1.47 -17.73
N ALA A 149 -9.08 2.21 -16.71
CA ALA A 149 -9.72 1.63 -15.53
C ALA A 149 -11.11 1.06 -15.89
N ILE A 150 -11.36 -0.19 -15.50
CA ILE A 150 -12.60 -0.88 -15.79
C ILE A 150 -13.59 -0.74 -14.62
N SER A 151 -13.08 -0.92 -13.40
CA SER A 151 -13.90 -0.94 -12.19
C SER A 151 -13.01 -0.65 -10.97
N LEU A 152 -13.63 -0.42 -9.82
CA LEU A 152 -12.91 -0.30 -8.53
C LEU A 152 -12.83 -1.66 -7.81
N THR A 153 -12.20 -2.65 -8.45
CA THR A 153 -12.10 -4.02 -7.92
C THR A 153 -11.32 -4.04 -6.61
N ASN A 154 -10.16 -3.39 -6.59
CA ASN A 154 -9.28 -3.35 -5.42
C ASN A 154 -9.90 -2.52 -4.27
N MET A 155 -10.52 -1.41 -4.59
CA MET A 155 -11.22 -0.59 -3.59
C MET A 155 -12.42 -1.32 -2.97
N LYS A 156 -13.16 -2.10 -3.76
CA LYS A 156 -14.25 -2.96 -3.25
C LYS A 156 -13.71 -4.05 -2.35
N GLN A 157 -12.63 -4.71 -2.75
CA GLN A 157 -11.95 -5.69 -1.91
C GLN A 157 -11.44 -5.08 -0.61
N PHE A 158 -10.85 -3.88 -0.68
CA PHE A 158 -10.46 -3.13 0.52
C PHE A 158 -11.66 -2.90 1.45
N ALA A 159 -12.79 -2.42 0.92
CA ALA A 159 -14.00 -2.18 1.71
C ALA A 159 -14.50 -3.46 2.38
N GLU A 160 -14.56 -4.57 1.66
CA GLU A 160 -14.97 -5.89 2.19
C GLU A 160 -14.01 -6.36 3.30
N MET A 161 -12.70 -6.31 3.07
CA MET A 161 -11.71 -6.72 4.06
C MET A 161 -11.71 -5.80 5.29
N LEU A 162 -11.88 -4.48 5.10
CA LEU A 162 -11.99 -3.52 6.18
C LEU A 162 -13.19 -3.83 7.06
N ASN A 163 -14.36 -4.00 6.45
CA ASN A 163 -15.61 -4.32 7.17
C ASN A 163 -15.52 -5.65 7.92
N ALA A 164 -14.87 -6.66 7.34
CA ALA A 164 -14.73 -7.98 7.94
C ALA A 164 -13.73 -8.03 9.12
N ASN A 165 -12.71 -7.19 9.10
CA ASN A 165 -11.58 -7.28 10.03
C ASN A 165 -11.53 -6.17 11.08
N THR A 166 -12.26 -5.08 10.87
CA THR A 166 -12.34 -3.94 11.79
C THR A 166 -13.81 -3.66 12.14
N GLY A 167 -14.07 -2.79 13.08
CA GLY A 167 -15.44 -2.31 13.37
C GLY A 167 -15.89 -1.17 12.45
N ILE A 168 -15.12 -0.84 11.42
CA ILE A 168 -15.41 0.26 10.50
C ILE A 168 -16.30 -0.25 9.39
N VAL A 169 -17.43 0.44 9.15
CA VAL A 169 -18.31 0.17 8.00
C VAL A 169 -18.00 1.19 6.91
N PHE A 170 -17.55 0.68 5.77
CA PHE A 170 -17.20 1.48 4.60
C PHE A 170 -17.85 0.90 3.34
N GLU A 171 -18.61 1.72 2.62
CA GLU A 171 -19.29 1.34 1.39
C GLU A 171 -18.98 2.34 0.27
N VAL A 172 -18.76 1.83 -0.92
CA VAL A 172 -18.52 2.63 -2.12
C VAL A 172 -19.81 2.72 -2.93
N SER A 173 -20.47 3.88 -2.89
CA SER A 173 -21.65 4.10 -3.69
C SER A 173 -21.32 4.17 -5.20
N ARG A 174 -22.27 3.81 -6.07
CA ARG A 174 -22.07 3.84 -7.52
C ARG A 174 -21.67 5.22 -8.07
N GLN A 175 -22.16 6.28 -7.44
CA GLN A 175 -21.79 7.65 -7.83
C GLN A 175 -20.33 7.94 -7.52
N VAL A 176 -19.86 7.55 -6.34
CA VAL A 176 -18.46 7.67 -5.92
C VAL A 176 -17.56 6.80 -6.82
N GLU A 177 -17.98 5.56 -7.12
CA GLU A 177 -17.28 4.67 -8.04
C GLU A 177 -17.04 5.35 -9.40
N ASN A 178 -18.09 5.85 -10.04
CA ASN A 178 -17.97 6.50 -11.35
C ASN A 178 -17.04 7.72 -11.32
N MET A 179 -17.10 8.52 -10.27
CA MET A 179 -16.23 9.69 -10.10
C MET A 179 -14.76 9.28 -9.97
N ILE A 180 -14.47 8.24 -9.19
CA ILE A 180 -13.11 7.75 -8.97
C ILE A 180 -12.58 7.11 -10.24
N VAL A 181 -13.33 6.24 -10.93
CA VAL A 181 -12.94 5.63 -12.21
C VAL A 181 -12.59 6.69 -13.24
N SER A 182 -13.41 7.74 -13.37
CA SER A 182 -13.11 8.86 -14.27
C SER A 182 -11.80 9.56 -13.91
N LYS A 183 -11.52 9.76 -12.62
CA LYS A 183 -10.27 10.39 -12.16
C LYS A 183 -9.06 9.48 -12.38
N ILE A 184 -9.20 8.18 -12.17
CA ILE A 184 -8.15 7.20 -12.44
C ILE A 184 -7.80 7.23 -13.93
N ASN A 185 -8.79 7.18 -14.82
CA ASN A 185 -8.56 7.22 -16.26
C ASN A 185 -7.78 8.47 -16.69
N THR A 186 -8.10 9.64 -16.13
CA THR A 186 -7.32 10.86 -16.40
C THR A 186 -5.86 10.72 -15.95
N ASN A 187 -5.62 10.12 -14.79
CA ASN A 187 -4.28 9.93 -14.26
C ASN A 187 -3.50 8.84 -15.03
N LEU A 188 -4.17 7.77 -15.50
CA LEU A 188 -3.53 6.70 -16.29
C LEU A 188 -2.95 7.25 -17.60
N VAL A 189 -3.68 8.12 -18.30
CA VAL A 189 -3.17 8.76 -19.52
C VAL A 189 -1.88 9.54 -19.22
N THR A 190 -1.89 10.36 -18.17
CA THR A 190 -0.70 11.14 -17.78
C THR A 190 0.48 10.23 -17.40
N ALA A 191 0.22 9.21 -16.59
CA ALA A 191 1.26 8.26 -16.16
C ALA A 191 1.85 7.48 -17.36
N GLN A 192 1.02 7.07 -18.30
CA GLN A 192 1.46 6.38 -19.51
C GLN A 192 2.34 7.27 -20.37
N GLU A 193 1.98 8.54 -20.56
CA GLU A 193 2.79 9.52 -21.29
C GLU A 193 4.14 9.76 -20.61
N GLU A 194 4.17 9.89 -19.28
CA GLU A 194 5.40 10.06 -18.51
C GLU A 194 6.33 8.84 -18.65
N LEU A 195 5.80 7.61 -18.52
CA LEU A 195 6.55 6.38 -18.69
C LEU A 195 7.11 6.21 -20.11
N GLN A 196 6.31 6.52 -21.15
CA GLN A 196 6.77 6.50 -22.54
C GLN A 196 7.89 7.49 -22.79
N ASN A 197 7.79 8.70 -22.24
CA ASN A 197 8.82 9.72 -22.36
C ASN A 197 10.12 9.33 -21.63
N ALA A 198 10.01 8.73 -20.47
CA ALA A 198 11.14 8.22 -19.73
C ALA A 198 11.87 7.10 -20.49
N LYS A 199 11.12 6.12 -21.03
CA LYS A 199 11.68 5.06 -21.88
C LYS A 199 12.40 5.61 -23.10
N LYS A 200 11.85 6.62 -23.79
CA LYS A 200 12.51 7.29 -24.91
C LYS A 200 13.82 7.98 -24.52
N ASN A 201 13.92 8.46 -23.29
CA ASN A 201 15.12 9.13 -22.78
C ASN A 201 16.14 8.18 -22.15
N GLY A 202 15.92 6.85 -22.23
CA GLY A 202 16.84 5.85 -21.70
C GLY A 202 16.89 5.80 -20.17
N LEU A 203 15.84 6.26 -19.52
CA LEU A 203 15.68 6.12 -18.08
C LEU A 203 14.98 4.77 -17.81
N ASP A 204 15.71 3.84 -17.20
CA ASP A 204 15.12 2.59 -16.68
C ASP A 204 14.33 2.93 -15.40
N TYR A 205 13.07 2.51 -15.39
CA TYR A 205 12.20 2.57 -14.19
C TYR A 205 12.13 1.24 -13.50
#